data_45bef441b2566543288db5498a999720
#
_entry.id   45bef441b2566543288db5498a999720
#
_cell.length_a   1.000
_cell.length_b   1.000
_cell.length_c   1.000
_cell.angle_alpha   90.00
_cell.angle_beta   90.00
_cell.angle_gamma   90.00
#
_symmetry.space_group_name_H-M   'P 1'
#
loop_
_entity.id
_entity.type
_entity.pdbx_description
1 polymer ?
#
loop_
_entity_poly.entity_id
_entity_poly.type
_entity_poly.pdbx_seq_one_letter_code
_entity_poly.pdbx_strand_id
1 'polypeptide(L)'
;IGNFNSESTYKPIDSDELKSILATTGRGYYIVAVLGAGQEPTNHALRDIAALGKDFDEWGRGIVLLFPNEEQYKKFRPQEFPGLPATITYGIDTDDSIRKEIVQAMNLNNSILPVFIIADTFNRVVFVSQGYTIGLGEQLMKVVHGL
;
A
#
# COMPACT_ATOMS: atom_id res chain seq x y z
N ILE A 1 -7.59 4.69 12.59
CA ILE A 1 -6.22 4.25 12.75
C ILE A 1 -5.85 4.03 14.20
N GLY A 2 -6.45 4.77 15.11
CA GLY A 2 -6.19 4.55 16.51
C GLY A 2 -6.38 3.11 16.95
N ASN A 3 -7.23 2.38 16.25
CA ASN A 3 -7.51 0.98 16.55
C ASN A 3 -6.57 0.02 15.83
N PHE A 4 -5.67 0.52 15.05
CA PHE A 4 -4.86 -0.31 14.19
C PHE A 4 -4.03 -1.34 14.95
N ASN A 5 -3.65 -1.03 16.17
CA ASN A 5 -2.84 -1.92 16.98
C ASN A 5 -3.61 -3.01 17.70
N SER A 6 -4.92 -2.99 17.60
CA SER A 6 -5.75 -4.05 18.15
C SER A 6 -5.51 -5.33 17.34
N GLU A 7 -5.42 -6.47 18.03
CA GLU A 7 -5.21 -7.75 17.35
C GLU A 7 -6.34 -8.09 16.40
N SER A 8 -7.48 -7.45 16.52
CA SER A 8 -8.61 -7.68 15.64
C SER A 8 -8.58 -6.80 14.39
N THR A 9 -7.60 -5.90 14.25
CA THR A 9 -7.62 -4.93 13.16
C THR A 9 -7.05 -5.45 11.86
N TYR A 10 -6.19 -6.47 11.89
CA TYR A 10 -5.72 -7.02 10.65
C TYR A 10 -6.76 -8.00 10.10
N LYS A 11 -6.75 -8.17 8.80
CA LYS A 11 -7.57 -9.18 8.15
C LYS A 11 -6.86 -9.69 6.90
N PRO A 12 -7.06 -10.97 6.58
CA PRO A 12 -6.57 -11.48 5.30
C PRO A 12 -7.34 -10.81 4.17
N ILE A 13 -6.62 -10.44 3.13
CA ILE A 13 -7.21 -9.81 1.94
C ILE A 13 -6.77 -10.61 0.72
N ASP A 14 -7.71 -11.09 -0.06
CA ASP A 14 -7.43 -11.68 -1.36
C ASP A 14 -7.81 -10.69 -2.47
N SER A 15 -7.59 -11.07 -3.73
CA SER A 15 -7.84 -10.18 -4.86
C SER A 15 -9.30 -9.74 -4.94
N ASP A 16 -10.24 -10.63 -4.66
CA ASP A 16 -11.67 -10.30 -4.73
C ASP A 16 -12.07 -9.34 -3.62
N GLU A 17 -11.56 -9.57 -2.42
CA GLU A 17 -11.82 -8.68 -1.30
C GLU A 17 -11.20 -7.30 -1.53
N LEU A 18 -10.00 -7.25 -2.08
CA LEU A 18 -9.36 -5.98 -2.45
C LEU A 18 -10.26 -5.19 -3.41
N LYS A 19 -10.78 -5.85 -4.43
CA LYS A 19 -11.69 -5.20 -5.38
C LYS A 19 -12.92 -4.64 -4.69
N SER A 20 -13.48 -5.39 -3.74
CA SER A 20 -14.62 -4.92 -2.96
C SER A 20 -14.29 -3.68 -2.14
N ILE A 21 -13.15 -3.68 -1.46
CA ILE A 21 -12.71 -2.53 -0.67
C ILE A 21 -12.55 -1.30 -1.58
N LEU A 22 -11.92 -1.47 -2.71
CA LEU A 22 -11.65 -0.37 -3.63
C LEU A 22 -12.93 0.17 -4.26
N ALA A 23 -13.91 -0.69 -4.49
CA ALA A 23 -15.20 -0.25 -5.01
C ALA A 23 -15.93 0.67 -4.03
N THR A 24 -15.67 0.52 -2.73
CA THR A 24 -16.33 1.35 -1.71
C THR A 24 -15.53 2.59 -1.32
N THR A 25 -14.21 2.53 -1.40
CA THR A 25 -13.34 3.60 -0.89
C THR A 25 -12.66 4.40 -1.97
N GLY A 26 -12.40 3.79 -3.13
CA GLY A 26 -11.70 4.44 -4.22
C GLY A 26 -12.63 4.92 -5.29
N ARG A 27 -12.40 6.11 -5.80
CA ARG A 27 -13.10 6.60 -6.97
C ARG A 27 -12.08 6.91 -8.03
N GLY A 28 -12.10 6.12 -9.11
CA GLY A 28 -11.17 6.28 -10.20
C GLY A 28 -9.83 5.61 -9.94
N TYR A 29 -9.06 6.09 -8.96
CA TYR A 29 -7.72 5.60 -8.73
C TYR A 29 -7.47 5.23 -7.28
N TYR A 30 -6.51 4.33 -7.08
CA TYR A 30 -6.12 3.89 -5.74
C TYR A 30 -4.64 3.46 -5.74
N ILE A 31 -4.06 3.43 -4.54
CA ILE A 31 -2.69 2.97 -4.33
C ILE A 31 -2.75 1.64 -3.58
N VAL A 32 -2.03 0.64 -4.09
CA VAL A 32 -1.86 -0.65 -3.40
C VAL A 32 -0.37 -0.92 -3.27
N ALA A 33 0.03 -1.34 -2.10
CA ALA A 33 1.41 -1.73 -1.84
C ALA A 33 1.48 -3.03 -1.08
N VAL A 34 2.49 -3.83 -1.38
CA VAL A 34 2.86 -4.99 -0.58
C VAL A 34 4.21 -4.68 0.05
N LEU A 35 4.30 -4.78 1.36
CA LEU A 35 5.42 -4.28 2.15
C LEU A 35 6.16 -5.42 2.85
N GLY A 36 7.46 -5.21 3.08
CA GLY A 36 8.25 -6.11 3.93
C GLY A 36 8.55 -5.43 5.26
N ALA A 37 7.77 -5.72 6.29
CA ALA A 37 7.90 -5.07 7.59
C ALA A 37 9.30 -5.26 8.17
N GLY A 38 9.86 -4.19 8.72
CA GLY A 38 11.19 -4.19 9.32
C GLY A 38 12.34 -4.09 8.32
N GLN A 39 12.06 -4.12 7.03
CA GLN A 39 13.09 -3.95 6.01
C GLN A 39 13.30 -2.47 5.72
N GLU A 40 14.56 -2.07 5.49
CA GLU A 40 14.89 -0.66 5.24
C GLU A 40 14.16 -0.06 4.05
N PRO A 41 14.05 -0.72 2.90
CA PRO A 41 13.31 -0.13 1.79
C PRO A 41 11.86 0.18 2.13
N THR A 42 11.19 -0.71 2.87
CA THR A 42 9.82 -0.47 3.32
C THR A 42 9.76 0.67 4.31
N ASN A 43 10.71 0.74 5.25
CA ASN A 43 10.75 1.82 6.23
C ASN A 43 10.93 3.17 5.57
N HIS A 44 11.81 3.27 4.58
CA HIS A 44 11.99 4.51 3.82
C HIS A 44 10.73 4.92 3.07
N ALA A 45 10.05 3.95 2.44
CA ALA A 45 8.81 4.23 1.72
C ALA A 45 7.72 4.73 2.67
N LEU A 46 7.59 4.12 3.84
CA LEU A 46 6.60 4.54 4.83
C LEU A 46 6.90 5.93 5.37
N ARG A 47 8.16 6.26 5.58
CA ARG A 47 8.55 7.62 6.01
C ARG A 47 8.22 8.66 4.95
N ASP A 48 8.43 8.33 3.68
CA ASP A 48 8.07 9.22 2.58
C ASP A 48 6.56 9.48 2.55
N ILE A 49 5.76 8.44 2.70
CA ILE A 49 4.30 8.57 2.72
C ILE A 49 3.85 9.36 3.94
N ALA A 50 4.46 9.10 5.09
CA ALA A 50 4.13 9.83 6.32
C ALA A 50 4.46 11.32 6.20
N ALA A 51 5.55 11.67 5.53
CA ALA A 51 5.93 13.06 5.31
C ALA A 51 4.91 13.81 4.46
N LEU A 52 4.16 13.10 3.62
CA LEU A 52 3.12 13.66 2.75
C LEU A 52 1.72 13.23 3.19
N GLY A 53 1.58 12.76 4.44
CA GLY A 53 0.33 12.19 4.93
C GLY A 53 -0.86 13.12 4.78
N LYS A 54 -0.67 14.41 5.03
CA LYS A 54 -1.74 15.40 4.87
C LYS A 54 -2.19 15.50 3.43
N ASP A 55 -1.26 15.49 2.49
CA ASP A 55 -1.57 15.57 1.07
C ASP A 55 -2.32 14.33 0.60
N PHE A 56 -1.94 13.15 1.08
CA PHE A 56 -2.66 11.91 0.77
C PHE A 56 -4.06 11.91 1.38
N ASP A 57 -4.22 12.43 2.58
CA ASP A 57 -5.56 12.57 3.19
C ASP A 57 -6.43 13.52 2.39
N GLU A 58 -5.88 14.61 1.89
CA GLU A 58 -6.62 15.55 1.04
C GLU A 58 -7.00 14.93 -0.30
N TRP A 59 -6.15 14.07 -0.84
CA TRP A 59 -6.46 13.31 -2.05
C TRP A 59 -7.68 12.41 -1.81
N GLY A 60 -7.80 11.82 -0.64
CA GLY A 60 -9.02 11.16 -0.17
C GLY A 60 -9.39 9.86 -0.87
N ARG A 61 -8.50 9.27 -1.68
CA ARG A 61 -8.77 8.01 -2.37
C ARG A 61 -8.22 6.83 -1.58
N GLY A 62 -8.50 5.62 -2.05
CA GLY A 62 -8.09 4.42 -1.36
C GLY A 62 -6.58 4.20 -1.38
N ILE A 63 -6.02 3.92 -0.22
CA ILE A 63 -4.64 3.47 -0.08
C ILE A 63 -4.68 2.17 0.71
N VAL A 64 -4.14 1.11 0.14
CA VAL A 64 -4.13 -0.21 0.78
C VAL A 64 -2.68 -0.67 0.94
N LEU A 65 -2.29 -0.91 2.17
CA LEU A 65 -0.96 -1.42 2.49
C LEU A 65 -1.09 -2.85 3.01
N LEU A 66 -0.43 -3.77 2.33
CA LEU A 66 -0.53 -5.19 2.62
C LEU A 66 0.81 -5.76 3.07
N PHE A 67 0.75 -6.72 3.97
CA PHE A 67 1.90 -7.46 4.45
C PHE A 67 1.79 -8.90 3.98
N PRO A 68 2.91 -9.59 3.70
CA PRO A 68 2.86 -10.94 3.14
C PRO A 68 2.21 -11.98 4.05
N ASN A 69 2.29 -11.77 5.36
CA ASN A 69 1.75 -12.74 6.32
C ASN A 69 1.52 -12.07 7.67
N GLU A 70 0.92 -12.80 8.58
CA GLU A 70 0.60 -12.31 9.92
C GLU A 70 1.86 -11.93 10.71
N GLU A 71 2.92 -12.70 10.57
CA GLU A 71 4.17 -12.41 11.26
C GLU A 71 4.73 -11.05 10.84
N GLN A 72 4.73 -10.76 9.56
CA GLN A 72 5.17 -9.46 9.04
C GLN A 72 4.26 -8.35 9.54
N TYR A 73 2.96 -8.57 9.54
CA TYR A 73 2.00 -7.59 10.03
C TYR A 73 2.27 -7.24 11.49
N LYS A 74 2.53 -8.25 12.32
CA LYS A 74 2.80 -8.02 13.75
C LYS A 74 4.08 -7.22 14.01
N LYS A 75 5.02 -7.23 13.08
CA LYS A 75 6.24 -6.43 13.19
C LYS A 75 6.02 -4.97 12.85
N PHE A 76 4.95 -4.66 12.14
CA PHE A 76 4.67 -3.29 11.74
C PHE A 76 4.19 -2.47 12.94
N ARG A 77 4.79 -1.31 13.11
CA ARG A 77 4.44 -0.39 14.20
C ARG A 77 4.14 0.98 13.61
N PRO A 78 2.86 1.32 13.43
CA PRO A 78 2.50 2.60 12.80
C PRO A 78 2.97 3.81 13.61
N GLN A 79 3.15 3.66 14.91
CA GLN A 79 3.65 4.74 15.75
C GLN A 79 5.09 5.14 15.43
N GLU A 80 5.84 4.30 14.71
CA GLU A 80 7.18 4.65 14.24
C GLU A 80 7.15 5.52 12.99
N PHE A 81 5.97 5.71 12.42
CA PHE A 81 5.78 6.50 11.21
C PHE A 81 4.69 7.55 11.45
N PRO A 82 4.94 8.53 12.32
CA PRO A 82 3.94 9.56 12.60
C PRO A 82 3.63 10.35 11.35
N GLY A 83 2.36 10.62 11.12
CA GLY A 83 1.91 11.35 9.94
C GLY A 83 1.36 10.48 8.82
N LEU A 84 1.36 9.16 8.96
CA LEU A 84 0.72 8.30 7.96
C LEU A 84 -0.74 8.72 7.75
N PRO A 85 -1.22 8.71 6.48
CA PRO A 85 -2.60 9.11 6.20
C PRO A 85 -3.62 8.27 6.94
N ALA A 86 -4.72 8.90 7.35
CA ALA A 86 -5.80 8.20 8.03
C ALA A 86 -6.63 7.34 7.07
N THR A 87 -6.49 7.56 5.77
CA THR A 87 -7.27 6.84 4.75
C THR A 87 -6.70 5.47 4.41
N ILE A 88 -5.58 5.08 5.02
CA ILE A 88 -4.95 3.79 4.72
C ILE A 88 -5.75 2.63 5.29
N THR A 89 -5.98 1.61 4.48
CA THR A 89 -6.47 0.31 4.91
C THR A 89 -5.27 -0.64 5.00
N TYR A 90 -5.12 -1.31 6.14
CA TYR A 90 -4.02 -2.25 6.36
C TYR A 90 -4.56 -3.68 6.31
N GLY A 91 -3.77 -4.59 5.78
CA GLY A 91 -4.18 -5.98 5.71
C GLY A 91 -3.04 -6.94 5.45
N ILE A 92 -3.39 -8.21 5.33
CA ILE A 92 -2.46 -9.29 5.01
C ILE A 92 -2.85 -9.85 3.65
N ASP A 93 -1.85 -9.98 2.77
CA ASP A 93 -2.04 -10.54 1.44
C ASP A 93 -2.16 -12.07 1.54
N THR A 94 -3.36 -12.58 1.51
CA THR A 94 -3.63 -14.00 1.65
C THR A 94 -2.94 -14.80 0.54
N ASP A 95 -2.11 -15.75 0.95
CA ASP A 95 -1.37 -16.65 0.05
C ASP A 95 -0.49 -15.90 -0.97
N ASP A 96 -0.09 -14.66 -0.66
CA ASP A 96 0.67 -13.82 -1.58
C ASP A 96 -0.07 -13.56 -2.90
N SER A 97 -1.39 -13.73 -2.93
CA SER A 97 -2.15 -13.71 -4.17
C SER A 97 -2.08 -12.37 -4.88
N ILE A 98 -2.15 -11.27 -4.13
CA ILE A 98 -2.11 -9.92 -4.70
C ILE A 98 -0.72 -9.61 -5.23
N ARG A 99 0.31 -9.93 -4.45
CA ARG A 99 1.70 -9.72 -4.87
C ARG A 99 2.01 -10.51 -6.13
N LYS A 100 1.62 -11.77 -6.18
CA LYS A 100 1.85 -12.62 -7.37
C LYS A 100 1.14 -12.07 -8.60
N GLU A 101 -0.09 -11.61 -8.42
CA GLU A 101 -0.85 -11.04 -9.52
C GLU A 101 -0.17 -9.79 -10.08
N ILE A 102 0.29 -8.90 -9.20
CA ILE A 102 0.99 -7.68 -9.62
C ILE A 102 2.30 -8.02 -10.30
N VAL A 103 3.09 -8.90 -9.69
CA VAL A 103 4.39 -9.30 -10.24
C VAL A 103 4.24 -9.91 -11.63
N GLN A 104 3.26 -10.76 -11.80
CA GLN A 104 3.00 -11.40 -13.09
C GLN A 104 2.53 -10.38 -14.12
N ALA A 105 1.55 -9.55 -13.76
CA ALA A 105 0.97 -8.57 -14.68
C ALA A 105 1.99 -7.53 -15.13
N MET A 106 2.88 -7.12 -14.22
CA MET A 106 3.86 -6.06 -14.49
C MET A 106 5.25 -6.59 -14.83
N ASN A 107 5.42 -7.91 -14.89
CA ASN A 107 6.70 -8.56 -15.18
C ASN A 107 7.81 -8.10 -14.24
N LEU A 108 7.53 -8.17 -12.94
CA LEU A 108 8.44 -7.71 -11.90
C LEU A 108 9.26 -8.85 -11.30
N ASN A 109 10.22 -8.49 -10.45
CA ASN A 109 11.02 -9.45 -9.69
C ASN A 109 10.20 -9.97 -8.49
N ASN A 110 10.17 -11.29 -8.30
CA ASN A 110 9.39 -11.94 -7.24
C ASN A 110 9.86 -11.64 -5.82
N SER A 111 11.10 -11.24 -5.65
CA SER A 111 11.73 -11.20 -4.32
C SER A 111 11.93 -9.80 -3.77
N ILE A 112 11.61 -8.75 -4.52
CA ILE A 112 11.87 -7.38 -4.09
C ILE A 112 10.60 -6.73 -3.55
N LEU A 113 10.67 -6.28 -2.31
CA LEU A 113 9.64 -5.49 -1.64
C LEU A 113 10.25 -4.16 -1.19
N PRO A 114 9.47 -3.09 -1.06
CA PRO A 114 8.03 -3.01 -1.30
C PRO A 114 7.69 -2.91 -2.78
N VAL A 115 6.45 -3.27 -3.11
CA VAL A 115 5.89 -3.06 -4.46
C VAL A 115 4.72 -2.09 -4.32
N PHE A 116 4.74 -1.02 -5.08
CA PHE A 116 3.67 -0.03 -5.11
C PHE A 116 3.06 0.03 -6.50
N ILE A 117 1.74 0.08 -6.57
CA ILE A 117 1.06 0.39 -7.82
C ILE A 117 0.01 1.47 -7.59
N ILE A 118 -0.25 2.22 -8.64
CA ILE A 118 -1.42 3.09 -8.72
C ILE A 118 -2.24 2.58 -9.88
N ALA A 119 -3.49 2.27 -9.63
CA ALA A 119 -4.37 1.70 -10.64
C ALA A 119 -5.77 2.30 -10.52
N ASP A 120 -6.58 2.13 -11.56
CA ASP A 120 -7.98 2.53 -11.50
C ASP A 120 -8.86 1.33 -11.11
N THR A 121 -10.15 1.58 -10.95
CA THR A 121 -11.10 0.56 -10.53
C THR A 121 -11.34 -0.52 -11.60
N PHE A 122 -10.80 -0.34 -12.79
CA PHE A 122 -10.82 -1.34 -13.86
C PHE A 122 -9.48 -2.09 -13.94
N ASN A 123 -8.63 -1.98 -12.90
CA ASN A 123 -7.32 -2.63 -12.82
C ASN A 123 -6.30 -2.15 -13.85
N ARG A 124 -6.49 -0.95 -14.39
CA ARG A 124 -5.50 -0.34 -15.28
C ARG A 124 -4.43 0.34 -14.44
N VAL A 125 -3.21 -0.15 -14.55
CA VAL A 125 -2.08 0.35 -13.76
C VAL A 125 -1.46 1.55 -14.47
N VAL A 126 -1.33 2.66 -13.74
CA VAL A 126 -0.73 3.88 -14.28
C VAL A 126 0.65 4.16 -13.68
N PHE A 127 1.02 3.46 -12.63
CA PHE A 127 2.31 3.61 -11.99
C PHE A 127 2.69 2.32 -11.29
N VAL A 128 3.94 1.92 -11.39
CA VAL A 128 4.48 0.78 -10.65
C VAL A 128 5.89 1.12 -10.16
N SER A 129 6.19 0.73 -8.93
CA SER A 129 7.51 0.88 -8.36
C SER A 129 7.84 -0.36 -7.55
N GLN A 130 9.05 -0.87 -7.70
CA GLN A 130 9.53 -2.03 -6.97
C GLN A 130 10.83 -1.68 -6.25
N GLY A 131 10.88 -1.98 -4.95
CA GLY A 131 11.96 -1.51 -4.09
C GLY A 131 11.76 -0.04 -3.73
N TYR A 132 12.69 0.51 -2.98
CA TYR A 132 12.62 1.92 -2.62
C TYR A 132 13.51 2.75 -3.55
N THR A 133 12.95 3.84 -4.06
CA THR A 133 13.70 4.87 -4.73
C THR A 133 13.50 6.18 -3.98
N ILE A 134 14.56 6.98 -3.90
CA ILE A 134 14.51 8.27 -3.22
C ILE A 134 13.41 9.12 -3.86
N GLY A 135 12.53 9.68 -3.01
CA GLY A 135 11.42 10.51 -3.49
C GLY A 135 10.20 9.72 -3.91
N LEU A 136 10.08 8.46 -3.50
CA LEU A 136 8.93 7.62 -3.85
C LEU A 136 7.60 8.28 -3.48
N GLY A 137 7.49 8.84 -2.27
CA GLY A 137 6.27 9.50 -1.84
C GLY A 137 5.90 10.66 -2.74
N GLU A 138 6.88 11.46 -3.13
CA GLU A 138 6.66 12.58 -4.04
C GLU A 138 6.27 12.11 -5.43
N GLN A 139 6.84 11.01 -5.91
CA GLN A 139 6.46 10.42 -7.18
C GLN A 139 5.00 9.96 -7.17
N LEU A 140 4.59 9.28 -6.09
CA LEU A 140 3.21 8.84 -5.94
C LEU A 140 2.27 10.05 -5.97
N MET A 141 2.60 11.09 -5.21
CA MET A 141 1.79 12.30 -5.13
C MET A 141 1.71 13.00 -6.49
N LYS A 142 2.81 13.09 -7.19
CA LYS A 142 2.85 13.71 -8.52
C LYS A 142 1.94 12.97 -9.51
N VAL A 143 1.96 11.64 -9.48
CA VAL A 143 1.12 10.83 -10.35
C VAL A 143 -0.35 11.05 -10.02
N VAL A 144 -0.73 10.95 -8.73
CA VAL A 144 -2.14 11.11 -8.34
C VAL A 144 -2.67 12.51 -8.63
N HIS A 145 -1.84 13.53 -8.54
CA HIS A 145 -2.26 14.89 -8.88
C HIS A 145 -2.47 15.10 -10.38
N GLY A 146 -1.83 14.29 -11.20
CA GLY A 146 -1.98 14.37 -12.65
C GLY A 146 -3.16 13.57 -13.21
N LEU A 147 -3.88 12.87 -12.36
CA LEU A 147 -4.96 11.97 -12.80
C LEU A 147 -6.33 12.66 -12.85
#